data_10233cb5a3b4a795d6fed6bad54ac332
#
_entry.id   10233cb5a3b4a795d6fed6bad54ac332
#
_cell.length_a   1.000
_cell.length_b   1.000
_cell.length_c   1.000
_cell.angle_alpha   90.00
_cell.angle_beta   90.00
_cell.angle_gamma   90.00
#
_symmetry.space_group_name_H-M   'P 1'
#
loop_
_entity.id
_entity.type
_entity.pdbx_description
1 polymer ?
#
loop_
_entity_poly.entity_id
_entity_poly.type
_entity_poly.pdbx_seq_one_letter_code
_entity_poly.pdbx_strand_id
1 'polypeptide(L)'
;MSSAATQTAISYERTFPGRADQVGLVRRDIAGHLAGHPAAADAVLIASELAANSVLHSASAGEHFTVRCQACPGHVRIEVEDLGGPWRSGQPDSRPHGLDIIRALTGPDGWGAGRTAEGNRVLWASL
;
A
#
# COMPACT_ATOMS: atom_id res chain seq x y z
N MET A 1 14.24 24.24 15.98
CA MET A 1 14.13 23.60 16.01
C MET A 1 13.59 22.54 15.29
N SER A 2 13.94 21.64 15.25
CA SER A 2 13.57 20.46 14.54
C SER A 2 12.20 19.96 14.78
N SER A 3 11.47 20.67 15.52
CA SER A 3 10.12 20.31 15.80
C SER A 3 9.25 20.21 14.55
N ALA A 4 9.61 20.94 13.52
CA ALA A 4 8.84 20.87 12.28
C ALA A 4 8.84 19.46 11.67
N ALA A 5 9.97 18.77 11.73
CA ALA A 5 10.05 17.43 11.19
C ALA A 5 9.25 16.44 12.01
N THR A 6 9.20 16.62 13.33
CA THR A 6 8.49 15.68 14.17
C THR A 6 6.99 15.87 14.13
N GLN A 7 6.53 17.08 13.74
CA GLN A 7 5.13 17.35 13.71
C GLN A 7 4.41 16.82 12.53
N THR A 8 5.12 16.42 11.50
CA THR A 8 4.49 16.28 10.20
C THR A 8 4.09 14.87 9.87
N ALA A 9 4.75 13.87 10.43
CA ALA A 9 4.47 12.50 10.03
C ALA A 9 3.48 11.86 11.00
N ILE A 10 2.36 11.42 10.47
CA ILE A 10 1.41 10.59 11.19
C ILE A 10 1.59 9.19 10.64
N SER A 11 1.99 8.26 11.50
CA SER A 11 2.31 6.90 11.08
C SER A 11 1.24 5.91 11.46
N TYR A 12 0.97 5.00 10.56
CA TYR A 12 0.04 3.90 10.77
C TYR A 12 0.71 2.62 10.28
N GLU A 13 0.53 1.53 11.01
CA GLU A 13 0.99 0.23 10.59
C GLU A 13 0.08 -0.84 11.15
N ARG A 14 -0.34 -1.78 10.32
CA ARG A 14 -1.16 -2.90 10.76
C ARG A 14 -0.95 -4.09 9.86
N THR A 15 -0.87 -5.29 10.46
CA THR A 15 -0.77 -6.55 9.73
C THR A 15 -2.15 -7.19 9.66
N PHE A 16 -2.51 -7.67 8.49
CA PHE A 16 -3.82 -8.26 8.21
C PHE A 16 -3.66 -9.69 7.72
N PRO A 17 -4.63 -10.56 8.00
CA PRO A 17 -4.68 -11.85 7.31
C PRO A 17 -4.78 -11.68 5.80
N GLY A 18 -4.14 -12.57 5.06
CA GLY A 18 -4.09 -12.51 3.60
C GLY A 18 -5.37 -13.02 2.95
N ARG A 19 -6.50 -12.39 3.25
CA ARG A 19 -7.81 -12.77 2.72
C ARG A 19 -8.47 -11.57 2.06
N ALA A 20 -9.24 -11.82 1.02
CA ALA A 20 -9.91 -10.77 0.26
C ALA A 20 -10.86 -9.93 1.12
N ASP A 21 -11.46 -10.52 2.15
CA ASP A 21 -12.40 -9.80 3.02
C ASP A 21 -11.69 -8.76 3.89
N GLN A 22 -10.36 -8.78 3.95
CA GLN A 22 -9.59 -7.80 4.72
C GLN A 22 -9.38 -6.48 3.98
N VAL A 23 -9.54 -6.48 2.67
CA VAL A 23 -9.30 -5.27 1.87
C VAL A 23 -10.25 -4.13 2.28
N GLY A 24 -11.50 -4.47 2.62
CA GLY A 24 -12.46 -3.48 3.13
C GLY A 24 -12.02 -2.86 4.45
N LEU A 25 -11.37 -3.65 5.32
CA LEU A 25 -10.82 -3.14 6.57
C LEU A 25 -9.64 -2.21 6.33
N VAL A 26 -8.80 -2.53 5.35
CA VAL A 26 -7.70 -1.64 4.97
C VAL A 26 -8.26 -0.28 4.56
N ARG A 27 -9.29 -0.26 3.73
CA ARG A 27 -9.92 0.99 3.31
C ARG A 27 -10.44 1.79 4.50
N ARG A 28 -11.12 1.12 5.42
CA ARG A 28 -11.68 1.77 6.60
C ARG A 28 -10.58 2.36 7.47
N ASP A 29 -9.52 1.60 7.71
CA ASP A 29 -8.42 2.05 8.56
C ASP A 29 -7.72 3.26 7.96
N ILE A 30 -7.41 3.22 6.66
CA ILE A 30 -6.73 4.33 6.02
C ILE A 30 -7.62 5.56 5.96
N ALA A 31 -8.91 5.39 5.69
CA ALA A 31 -9.84 6.52 5.68
C ALA A 31 -9.91 7.18 7.06
N GLY A 32 -9.94 6.39 8.12
CA GLY A 32 -9.96 6.94 9.48
C GLY A 32 -8.66 7.62 9.85
N HIS A 33 -7.53 7.01 9.48
CA HIS A 33 -6.21 7.55 9.77
C HIS A 33 -5.97 8.88 9.05
N LEU A 34 -6.50 9.03 7.84
CA LEU A 34 -6.30 10.23 7.01
C LEU A 34 -7.51 11.15 7.01
N ALA A 35 -8.41 11.04 7.99
CA ALA A 35 -9.60 11.86 8.03
C ALA A 35 -9.22 13.34 7.96
N GLY A 36 -9.81 14.06 7.00
CA GLY A 36 -9.51 15.47 6.79
C GLY A 36 -8.30 15.77 5.92
N HIS A 37 -7.51 14.77 5.57
CA HIS A 37 -6.36 15.00 4.69
C HIS A 37 -6.82 15.14 3.23
N PRO A 38 -6.28 16.10 2.47
CA PRO A 38 -6.70 16.29 1.07
C PRO A 38 -6.49 15.06 0.19
N ALA A 39 -5.49 14.23 0.48
CA ALA A 39 -5.20 13.05 -0.32
C ALA A 39 -5.88 11.78 0.19
N ALA A 40 -6.79 11.89 1.16
CA ALA A 40 -7.38 10.71 1.80
C ALA A 40 -8.07 9.77 0.81
N ALA A 41 -8.89 10.31 -0.08
CA ALA A 41 -9.64 9.48 -1.03
C ALA A 41 -8.71 8.69 -1.95
N ASP A 42 -7.70 9.36 -2.50
CA ASP A 42 -6.73 8.70 -3.38
C ASP A 42 -5.89 7.69 -2.62
N ALA A 43 -5.50 8.00 -1.40
CA ALA A 43 -4.72 7.09 -0.57
C ALA A 43 -5.51 5.83 -0.21
N VAL A 44 -6.81 5.97 0.06
CA VAL A 44 -7.68 4.82 0.32
C VAL A 44 -7.73 3.91 -0.89
N LEU A 45 -7.90 4.48 -2.07
CA LEU A 45 -7.96 3.71 -3.31
C LEU A 45 -6.63 2.99 -3.54
N ILE A 46 -5.51 3.69 -3.39
CA ILE A 46 -4.19 3.09 -3.55
C ILE A 46 -3.98 1.94 -2.55
N ALA A 47 -4.28 2.18 -1.28
CA ALA A 47 -4.10 1.15 -0.26
C ALA A 47 -4.91 -0.10 -0.58
N SER A 48 -6.15 0.08 -1.04
CA SER A 48 -6.99 -1.06 -1.39
C SER A 48 -6.44 -1.83 -2.59
N GLU A 49 -5.90 -1.14 -3.59
CA GLU A 49 -5.33 -1.81 -4.75
C GLU A 49 -4.05 -2.57 -4.40
N LEU A 50 -3.19 -1.97 -3.59
CA LEU A 50 -1.96 -2.64 -3.15
C LEU A 50 -2.29 -3.85 -2.26
N ALA A 51 -3.27 -3.72 -1.37
CA ALA A 51 -3.69 -4.83 -0.51
C ALA A 51 -4.29 -5.96 -1.35
N ALA A 52 -5.12 -5.63 -2.33
CA ALA A 52 -5.70 -6.64 -3.21
C ALA A 52 -4.62 -7.39 -3.99
N ASN A 53 -3.59 -6.68 -4.45
CA ASN A 53 -2.47 -7.32 -5.12
C ASN A 53 -1.77 -8.31 -4.20
N SER A 54 -1.59 -7.95 -2.92
CA SER A 54 -0.94 -8.84 -1.96
C SER A 54 -1.76 -10.10 -1.70
N VAL A 55 -3.08 -9.97 -1.63
CA VAL A 55 -3.95 -11.12 -1.40
C VAL A 55 -4.04 -12.02 -2.64
N LEU A 56 -4.14 -11.42 -3.82
CA LEU A 56 -4.42 -12.18 -5.04
C LEU A 56 -3.18 -12.66 -5.77
N HIS A 57 -2.05 -11.95 -5.62
CA HIS A 57 -0.89 -12.14 -6.47
C HIS A 57 0.41 -12.32 -5.70
N SER A 58 0.35 -12.80 -4.48
CA SER A 58 1.57 -13.07 -3.71
C SER A 58 1.42 -14.32 -2.87
N ALA A 59 2.52 -14.74 -2.26
CA ALA A 59 2.52 -15.86 -1.32
C ALA A 59 1.81 -15.52 -0.01
N SER A 60 1.35 -14.27 0.16
CA SER A 60 0.61 -13.89 1.34
C SER A 60 -0.84 -14.38 1.35
N ALA A 61 -1.33 -14.93 0.22
CA ALA A 61 -2.65 -15.53 0.20
C ALA A 61 -2.73 -16.62 1.29
N GLY A 62 -3.65 -16.45 2.23
CA GLY A 62 -3.76 -17.37 3.36
C GLY A 62 -2.76 -17.10 4.49
N GLU A 63 -1.80 -16.20 4.31
CA GLU A 63 -0.83 -15.83 5.32
C GLU A 63 -1.13 -14.44 5.88
N HIS A 64 -0.28 -13.47 5.61
CA HIS A 64 -0.49 -12.11 6.11
C HIS A 64 0.18 -11.08 5.21
N PHE A 65 -0.26 -9.84 5.32
CA PHE A 65 0.41 -8.69 4.71
C PHE A 65 0.34 -7.51 5.67
N THR A 66 1.25 -6.56 5.53
CA THR A 66 1.32 -5.39 6.41
C THR A 66 1.13 -4.12 5.60
N VAL A 67 0.26 -3.23 6.08
CA VAL A 67 0.00 -1.93 5.47
C VAL A 67 0.60 -0.86 6.33
N ARG A 68 1.36 0.05 5.72
CA ARG A 68 1.93 1.22 6.39
C ARG A 68 1.49 2.48 5.68
N CYS A 69 1.25 3.53 6.45
CA CYS A 69 0.89 4.82 5.91
C CYS A 69 1.64 5.90 6.69
N GLN A 70 2.30 6.78 5.97
CA GLN A 70 2.91 7.98 6.56
C GLN A 70 2.28 9.20 5.92
N ALA A 71 1.72 10.06 6.73
CA ALA A 71 1.06 11.27 6.26
C ALA A 71 1.74 12.51 6.80
N CYS A 72 2.05 13.44 5.90
CA CYS A 72 2.52 14.78 6.22
C CYS A 72 1.57 15.75 5.55
N PRO A 73 1.57 17.04 5.94
CA PRO A 73 0.80 18.03 5.20
C PRO A 73 1.22 18.02 3.73
N GLY A 74 0.26 17.79 2.84
CA GLY A 74 0.53 17.79 1.41
C GLY A 74 1.19 16.53 0.85
N HIS A 75 1.41 15.49 1.67
CA HIS A 75 2.09 14.30 1.19
C HIS A 75 1.62 13.06 1.97
N VAL A 76 1.39 11.97 1.24
CA VAL A 76 1.05 10.68 1.84
C VAL A 76 1.84 9.60 1.14
N ARG A 77 2.42 8.69 1.90
CA ARG A 77 3.07 7.49 1.37
C ARG A 77 2.37 6.26 1.92
N ILE A 78 1.99 5.36 1.03
CA ILE A 78 1.40 4.06 1.37
C ILE A 78 2.39 2.98 0.99
N GLU A 79 2.57 2.00 1.87
CA GLU A 79 3.36 0.81 1.60
C GLU A 79 2.57 -0.42 1.99
N VAL A 80 2.68 -1.48 1.19
CA VAL A 80 2.16 -2.78 1.55
C VAL A 80 3.29 -3.79 1.40
N GLU A 81 3.61 -4.46 2.51
CA GLU A 81 4.62 -5.50 2.54
C GLU A 81 3.94 -6.86 2.57
N ASP A 82 4.33 -7.74 1.66
CA ASP A 82 3.81 -9.09 1.61
C ASP A 82 4.96 -10.09 1.44
N LEU A 83 4.63 -11.38 1.45
CA LEU A 83 5.64 -12.42 1.36
C LEU A 83 6.26 -12.54 -0.03
N GLY A 84 5.74 -11.79 -0.99
CA GLY A 84 6.22 -11.86 -2.35
C GLY A 84 5.86 -13.19 -2.98
N GLY A 85 6.81 -13.81 -3.60
CA GLY A 85 6.62 -15.06 -4.29
C GLY A 85 6.80 -14.83 -5.78
N PRO A 86 6.95 -15.91 -6.51
CA PRO A 86 7.14 -15.76 -7.93
C PRO A 86 5.87 -15.21 -8.55
N TRP A 87 6.01 -14.06 -9.17
CA TRP A 87 5.01 -13.66 -10.13
C TRP A 87 5.01 -14.79 -11.13
N ARG A 88 3.88 -15.39 -11.33
CA ARG A 88 3.79 -16.40 -12.35
C ARG A 88 3.84 -15.71 -13.70
N SER A 89 5.06 -15.41 -14.13
CA SER A 89 5.28 -14.80 -15.42
C SER A 89 4.73 -15.74 -16.47
N GLY A 90 4.10 -15.19 -17.48
CA GLY A 90 3.50 -15.98 -18.55
C GLY A 90 2.01 -16.21 -18.41
N GLN A 91 1.40 -15.88 -17.29
CA GLN A 91 -0.05 -15.90 -17.19
C GLN A 91 -0.59 -14.56 -17.67
N PRO A 92 -1.58 -14.56 -18.56
CA PRO A 92 -2.12 -13.30 -19.08
C PRO A 92 -2.63 -12.36 -17.98
N ASP A 93 -3.08 -12.93 -16.87
CA ASP A 93 -3.65 -12.16 -15.79
C ASP A 93 -2.68 -11.93 -14.64
N SER A 94 -1.40 -12.18 -14.85
CA SER A 94 -0.40 -11.98 -13.81
C SER A 94 -0.10 -10.49 -13.59
N ARG A 95 -0.58 -9.63 -14.47
CA ARG A 95 -0.39 -8.20 -14.31
C ARG A 95 -1.22 -7.72 -13.12
N PRO A 96 -0.63 -6.99 -12.17
CA PRO A 96 -1.40 -6.43 -11.07
C PRO A 96 -2.38 -5.40 -11.62
N HIS A 97 -3.66 -5.68 -11.49
CA HIS A 97 -4.67 -4.84 -12.10
C HIS A 97 -4.73 -3.42 -11.52
N GLY A 98 -4.41 -3.20 -10.32
CA GLY A 98 -4.49 -1.88 -9.71
C GLY A 98 -3.36 -0.93 -10.08
N LEU A 99 -2.31 -1.40 -10.75
CA LEU A 99 -1.14 -0.55 -11.02
C LEU A 99 -1.45 0.61 -11.97
N ASP A 100 -2.35 0.41 -12.93
CA ASP A 100 -2.73 1.51 -13.82
C ASP A 100 -3.41 2.63 -13.05
N ILE A 101 -4.24 2.28 -12.08
CA ILE A 101 -4.89 3.27 -11.21
C ILE A 101 -3.86 4.01 -10.38
N ILE A 102 -2.93 3.25 -9.78
CA ILE A 102 -1.88 3.84 -8.96
C ILE A 102 -1.04 4.80 -9.78
N ARG A 103 -0.64 4.38 -10.97
CA ARG A 103 0.16 5.21 -11.86
C ARG A 103 -0.57 6.48 -12.26
N ALA A 104 -1.88 6.38 -12.51
CA ALA A 104 -2.69 7.55 -12.87
C ALA A 104 -2.76 8.55 -11.71
N LEU A 105 -2.78 8.07 -10.47
CA LEU A 105 -2.88 8.94 -9.31
C LEU A 105 -1.54 9.49 -8.85
N THR A 106 -0.45 8.79 -9.08
CA THR A 106 0.87 9.15 -8.53
C THR A 106 1.86 9.62 -9.58
N GLY A 107 1.58 9.36 -10.86
CA GLY A 107 2.54 9.61 -11.92
C GLY A 107 3.53 8.46 -12.07
N PRO A 108 4.39 8.51 -13.08
CA PRO A 108 5.26 7.37 -13.39
C PRO A 108 6.32 7.09 -12.33
N ASP A 109 6.72 8.11 -11.55
CA ASP A 109 7.76 7.95 -10.54
C ASP A 109 7.21 7.92 -9.13
N GLY A 110 5.92 7.96 -8.96
CA GLY A 110 5.29 8.03 -7.64
C GLY A 110 4.97 6.68 -7.03
N TRP A 111 5.42 5.58 -7.62
CA TRP A 111 5.16 4.24 -7.09
C TRP A 111 6.31 3.31 -7.46
N GLY A 112 6.40 2.20 -6.77
CA GLY A 112 7.44 1.24 -7.07
C GLY A 112 7.33 -0.01 -6.23
N ALA A 113 8.32 -0.87 -6.39
CA ALA A 113 8.41 -2.13 -5.68
C ALA A 113 9.84 -2.32 -5.21
N GLY A 114 9.99 -2.96 -4.06
CA GLY A 114 11.29 -3.28 -3.49
C GLY A 114 11.21 -4.54 -2.67
N ARG A 115 12.31 -4.88 -1.99
CA ARG A 115 12.36 -6.03 -1.11
C ARG A 115 12.98 -5.63 0.21
N THR A 116 12.51 -6.28 1.28
CA THR A 116 13.10 -6.12 2.60
C THR A 116 14.33 -7.01 2.72
N ALA A 117 15.10 -6.81 3.79
CA ALA A 117 16.24 -7.67 4.10
C ALA A 117 15.82 -9.13 4.26
N GLU A 118 14.60 -9.38 4.70
CA GLU A 118 14.05 -10.72 4.85
C GLU A 118 13.56 -11.33 3.55
N GLY A 119 13.59 -10.56 2.46
CA GLY A 119 13.13 -11.05 1.17
C GLY A 119 11.67 -10.81 0.86
N ASN A 120 10.95 -10.14 1.75
CA ASN A 120 9.56 -9.78 1.51
C ASN A 120 9.47 -8.68 0.44
N ARG A 121 8.34 -8.65 -0.26
CA ARG A 121 8.10 -7.62 -1.28
C ARG A 121 7.43 -6.41 -0.63
N VAL A 122 7.86 -5.21 -1.01
CA VAL A 122 7.20 -3.97 -0.62
C VAL A 122 6.74 -3.27 -1.87
N LEU A 123 5.43 -3.00 -1.96
CA LEU A 123 4.86 -2.13 -2.97
C LEU A 123 4.56 -0.80 -2.30
N TRP A 124 4.91 0.30 -2.96
CA TRP A 124 4.71 1.62 -2.35
C TRP A 124 4.18 2.62 -3.37
N ALA A 125 3.54 3.65 -2.85
CA ALA A 125 3.05 4.77 -3.65
C ALA A 125 3.11 6.04 -2.81
N SER A 126 3.45 7.14 -3.47
CA SER A 126 3.53 8.46 -2.84
C SER A 126 2.62 9.42 -3.60
N LEU A 127 1.83 10.17 -2.82
CA LEU A 127 0.90 11.16 -3.35
C LEU A 127 1.34 12.58 -3.05
#